data_9d88af4f1a75a74aedfab9ae441207d7
#
_entry.id   9d88af4f1a75a74aedfab9ae441207d7
#
_cell.length_a   1.000
_cell.length_b   1.000
_cell.length_c   1.000
_cell.angle_alpha   90.00
_cell.angle_beta   90.00
_cell.angle_gamma   90.00
#
_symmetry.space_group_name_H-M   'P 1'
#
loop_
_entity.id
_entity.type
_entity.pdbx_description
1 polymer ?
#
loop_
_entity_poly.entity_id
_entity_poly.type
_entity_poly.pdbx_seq_one_letter_code
_entity_poly.pdbx_strand_id
1 'polypeptide(L)'
;MTKGIEELQSAAVSEPKLPTLSTADRAAGAAKGLAKRVIDVYFSAKCSLLRGLGIIDFPLPPNHILRRTSSHTIRHYYESGLTSFMPIATSAIAHGVDLDQPVNVLDFACGAGRQLLHLIRLFPNAHAYACDIRADAIAYLQGAYPKAKVYANKFDPPLNFPDATFDLIYSVSVFSHLSAQDARLWLDELRRVAKPGAVLCLTFNSYTSLARYHELGKLLDLTPAKLDEMRYFFDAEDEAGYALRMAREVALGFGHPGMLRPTGDMYYSRAQARSVFEESGFRVENVLPGVIDRFQDLAVLRRL
;
A
#
# COMPACT_ATOMS: atom_id res chain seq x y z
N MET A 1 -5.82 47.33 14.06
CA MET A 1 -6.00 45.94 13.62
C MET A 1 -4.98 44.98 14.27
N THR A 2 -4.65 45.14 15.54
CA THR A 2 -3.62 44.35 16.23
C THR A 2 -4.10 43.68 17.53
N LYS A 3 -5.41 43.76 17.84
CA LYS A 3 -6.00 43.13 19.06
C LYS A 3 -6.67 41.75 18.81
N GLY A 4 -6.74 41.26 17.59
CA GLY A 4 -7.41 39.98 17.28
C GLY A 4 -6.49 38.77 17.16
N ILE A 5 -5.17 38.96 17.19
CA ILE A 5 -4.20 37.87 17.04
C ILE A 5 -3.71 37.34 18.39
N GLU A 6 -3.76 38.16 19.45
CA GLU A 6 -3.32 37.73 20.80
C GLU A 6 -4.36 36.88 21.54
N GLU A 7 -5.65 36.95 21.19
CA GLU A 7 -6.72 36.13 21.82
C GLU A 7 -6.81 34.69 21.30
N LEU A 8 -6.21 34.39 20.13
CA LEU A 8 -6.18 33.03 19.56
C LEU A 8 -5.01 32.17 20.09
N GLN A 9 -4.07 32.73 20.82
CA GLN A 9 -2.93 31.98 21.36
C GLN A 9 -3.11 31.49 22.80
N SER A 10 -4.22 31.76 23.46
CA SER A 10 -4.45 31.40 24.89
C SER A 10 -5.44 30.24 25.10
N ALA A 11 -5.98 29.64 24.06
CA ALA A 11 -6.72 28.39 24.23
C ALA A 11 -5.70 27.22 24.24
N ALA A 12 -5.14 26.97 25.44
CA ALA A 12 -4.41 25.73 25.68
C ALA A 12 -5.37 24.56 25.42
N VAL A 13 -5.20 23.90 24.28
CA VAL A 13 -5.86 22.62 23.98
C VAL A 13 -5.35 21.65 25.03
N SER A 14 -6.17 21.35 26.05
CA SER A 14 -5.87 20.33 27.04
C SER A 14 -5.72 19.01 26.28
N GLU A 15 -4.53 18.42 26.33
CA GLU A 15 -4.30 17.08 25.80
C GLU A 15 -5.39 16.13 26.36
N PRO A 16 -6.08 15.36 25.49
CA PRO A 16 -7.07 14.40 25.95
C PRO A 16 -6.33 13.38 26.83
N LYS A 17 -6.65 13.33 28.10
CA LYS A 17 -6.17 12.28 29.02
C LYS A 17 -6.62 10.94 28.46
N LEU A 18 -5.67 10.14 27.96
CA LEU A 18 -5.93 8.77 27.57
C LEU A 18 -6.57 8.02 28.75
N PRO A 19 -7.69 7.31 28.52
CA PRO A 19 -8.34 6.54 29.58
C PRO A 19 -7.37 5.50 30.13
N THR A 20 -7.19 5.46 31.44
CA THR A 20 -6.40 4.43 32.12
C THR A 20 -7.08 3.07 31.92
N LEU A 21 -6.42 2.16 31.23
CA LEU A 21 -6.91 0.80 31.00
C LEU A 21 -7.19 0.10 32.34
N SER A 22 -8.36 -0.50 32.50
CA SER A 22 -8.72 -1.31 33.66
C SER A 22 -7.81 -2.55 33.78
N THR A 23 -7.75 -3.16 34.97
CA THR A 23 -7.04 -4.43 35.16
C THR A 23 -7.57 -5.55 34.26
N ALA A 24 -8.88 -5.55 33.97
CA ALA A 24 -9.51 -6.48 33.04
C ALA A 24 -9.02 -6.25 31.59
N ASP A 25 -8.89 -5.00 31.15
CA ASP A 25 -8.37 -4.67 29.82
C ASP A 25 -6.89 -5.07 29.65
N ARG A 26 -6.10 -4.90 30.72
CA ARG A 26 -4.69 -5.34 30.73
C ARG A 26 -4.57 -6.86 30.67
N ALA A 27 -5.40 -7.60 31.42
CA ALA A 27 -5.44 -9.05 31.39
C ALA A 27 -5.90 -9.58 30.03
N ALA A 28 -6.94 -8.98 29.43
CA ALA A 28 -7.40 -9.30 28.09
C ALA A 28 -6.33 -9.00 27.02
N GLY A 29 -5.60 -7.89 27.18
CA GLY A 29 -4.46 -7.56 26.32
C GLY A 29 -3.32 -8.57 26.41
N ALA A 30 -2.97 -9.01 27.64
CA ALA A 30 -1.95 -10.03 27.86
C ALA A 30 -2.35 -11.40 27.27
N ALA A 31 -3.62 -11.81 27.45
CA ALA A 31 -4.13 -13.06 26.87
C ALA A 31 -4.13 -13.02 25.33
N LYS A 32 -4.54 -11.89 24.73
CA LYS A 32 -4.44 -11.68 23.27
C LYS A 32 -2.98 -11.72 22.78
N GLY A 33 -2.05 -11.13 23.55
CA GLY A 33 -0.62 -11.17 23.25
C GLY A 33 -0.04 -12.58 23.29
N LEU A 34 -0.42 -13.39 24.29
CA LEU A 34 -0.01 -14.79 24.38
C LEU A 34 -0.58 -15.63 23.24
N ALA A 35 -1.88 -15.51 22.95
CA ALA A 35 -2.51 -16.21 21.85
C ALA A 35 -1.84 -15.87 20.51
N LYS A 36 -1.50 -14.60 20.29
CA LYS A 36 -0.76 -14.17 19.10
C LYS A 36 0.61 -14.85 18.99
N ARG A 37 1.38 -14.91 20.08
CA ARG A 37 2.69 -15.60 20.08
C ARG A 37 2.56 -17.08 19.77
N VAL A 38 1.58 -17.77 20.33
CA VAL A 38 1.32 -19.19 20.06
C VAL A 38 1.01 -19.40 18.56
N ILE A 39 0.17 -18.56 17.99
CA ILE A 39 -0.16 -18.61 16.56
C ILE A 39 1.08 -18.35 15.69
N ASP A 40 1.94 -17.40 16.08
CA ASP A 40 3.16 -17.08 15.34
C ASP A 40 4.16 -18.25 15.37
N VAL A 41 4.32 -18.91 16.52
CA VAL A 41 5.16 -20.12 16.66
C VAL A 41 4.61 -21.27 15.81
N TYR A 42 3.30 -21.53 15.89
CA TYR A 42 2.64 -22.57 15.09
C TYR A 42 2.82 -22.30 13.58
N PHE A 43 2.58 -21.06 13.15
CA PHE A 43 2.75 -20.66 11.75
C PHE A 43 4.20 -20.87 11.28
N SER A 44 5.18 -20.45 12.07
CA SER A 44 6.61 -20.63 11.76
C SER A 44 7.00 -22.10 11.65
N ALA A 45 6.54 -22.94 12.59
CA ALA A 45 6.81 -24.38 12.57
C ALA A 45 6.16 -25.04 11.32
N LYS A 46 4.92 -24.69 11.01
CA LYS A 46 4.23 -25.15 9.80
C LYS A 46 5.00 -24.76 8.53
N CYS A 47 5.44 -23.51 8.42
CA CYS A 47 6.19 -23.04 7.26
C CYS A 47 7.53 -23.79 7.12
N SER A 48 8.25 -24.03 8.22
CA SER A 48 9.49 -24.78 8.22
C SER A 48 9.28 -26.23 7.79
N LEU A 49 8.23 -26.89 8.27
CA LEU A 49 7.87 -28.23 7.87
C LEU A 49 7.55 -28.31 6.37
N LEU A 50 6.72 -27.42 5.86
CA LEU A 50 6.33 -27.40 4.44
C LEU A 50 7.52 -27.14 3.52
N ARG A 51 8.51 -26.34 3.95
CA ARG A 51 9.77 -26.19 3.23
C ARG A 51 10.63 -27.45 3.29
N GLY A 52 10.76 -28.05 4.47
CA GLY A 52 11.50 -29.31 4.62
C GLY A 52 10.96 -30.44 3.76
N LEU A 53 9.65 -30.44 3.50
CA LEU A 53 8.97 -31.37 2.61
C LEU A 53 9.01 -30.96 1.11
N GLY A 54 9.65 -29.83 0.77
CA GLY A 54 9.70 -29.32 -0.61
C GLY A 54 8.36 -28.82 -1.17
N ILE A 55 7.33 -28.67 -0.31
CA ILE A 55 6.00 -28.18 -0.73
C ILE A 55 6.03 -26.67 -1.00
N ILE A 56 6.92 -25.94 -0.30
CA ILE A 56 7.14 -24.51 -0.47
C ILE A 56 8.61 -24.29 -0.81
N ASP A 57 8.87 -23.72 -1.98
CA ASP A 57 10.21 -23.44 -2.51
C ASP A 57 10.58 -21.94 -2.49
N PHE A 58 9.82 -21.12 -1.75
CA PHE A 58 10.02 -19.69 -1.64
C PHE A 58 10.05 -19.22 -0.17
N PRO A 59 10.71 -18.08 0.12
CA PRO A 59 10.73 -17.50 1.46
C PRO A 59 9.34 -17.03 1.87
N LEU A 60 8.96 -17.29 3.12
CA LEU A 60 7.69 -16.82 3.70
C LEU A 60 7.99 -15.82 4.81
N PRO A 61 7.36 -14.64 4.76
CA PRO A 61 7.47 -13.67 5.83
C PRO A 61 6.94 -14.22 7.16
N PRO A 62 7.51 -13.79 8.30
CA PRO A 62 6.93 -14.03 9.60
C PRO A 62 5.48 -13.61 9.68
N ASN A 63 4.68 -14.32 10.46
CA ASN A 63 3.23 -14.10 10.53
C ASN A 63 2.84 -12.66 10.91
N HIS A 64 3.64 -11.99 11.77
CA HIS A 64 3.38 -10.58 12.14
C HIS A 64 3.56 -9.60 10.97
N ILE A 65 4.43 -9.93 9.99
CA ILE A 65 4.59 -9.14 8.75
C ILE A 65 3.42 -9.45 7.81
N LEU A 66 3.08 -10.73 7.60
CA LEU A 66 1.98 -11.15 6.73
C LEU A 66 0.64 -10.51 7.11
N ARG A 67 0.30 -10.50 8.40
CA ARG A 67 -0.97 -9.95 8.88
C ARG A 67 -1.15 -8.46 8.59
N ARG A 68 -0.06 -7.70 8.48
CA ARG A 68 -0.10 -6.26 8.19
C ARG A 68 -0.27 -5.97 6.70
N THR A 69 -0.15 -6.97 5.84
CA THR A 69 -0.30 -6.86 4.38
C THR A 69 -1.53 -7.60 3.88
N SER A 70 -2.58 -7.71 4.71
CA SER A 70 -3.84 -8.40 4.42
C SER A 70 -3.67 -9.88 4.02
N SER A 71 -2.49 -10.48 4.19
CA SER A 71 -2.23 -11.88 3.85
C SER A 71 -2.32 -12.74 5.10
N HIS A 72 -3.42 -13.49 5.24
CA HIS A 72 -3.67 -14.29 6.45
C HIS A 72 -3.22 -15.75 6.33
N THR A 73 -2.88 -16.20 5.11
CA THR A 73 -2.44 -17.57 4.84
C THR A 73 -1.30 -17.60 3.82
N ILE A 74 -0.52 -18.70 3.83
CA ILE A 74 0.54 -18.95 2.85
C ILE A 74 -0.03 -18.92 1.42
N ARG A 75 -1.16 -19.60 1.22
CA ARG A 75 -1.86 -19.65 -0.05
C ARG A 75 -2.26 -18.25 -0.51
N HIS A 76 -2.87 -17.46 0.37
CA HIS A 76 -3.27 -16.10 0.04
C HIS A 76 -2.06 -15.21 -0.30
N TYR A 77 -0.96 -15.32 0.45
CA TYR A 77 0.28 -14.57 0.15
C TYR A 77 0.78 -14.85 -1.27
N TYR A 78 0.84 -16.12 -1.66
CA TYR A 78 1.31 -16.53 -2.97
C TYR A 78 0.30 -16.16 -4.08
N GLU A 79 -0.95 -16.60 -3.95
CA GLU A 79 -1.97 -16.41 -4.99
C GLU A 79 -2.32 -14.94 -5.20
N SER A 80 -2.52 -14.17 -4.12
CA SER A 80 -2.80 -12.74 -4.27
C SER A 80 -1.60 -11.95 -4.81
N GLY A 81 -0.38 -12.36 -4.44
CA GLY A 81 0.84 -11.81 -5.05
C GLY A 81 0.86 -12.04 -6.55
N LEU A 82 0.59 -13.27 -7.00
CA LEU A 82 0.57 -13.63 -8.42
C LEU A 82 -0.56 -12.90 -9.17
N THR A 83 -1.78 -12.96 -8.65
CA THR A 83 -2.95 -12.36 -9.31
C THR A 83 -2.88 -10.85 -9.42
N SER A 84 -2.21 -10.17 -8.48
CA SER A 84 -1.97 -8.73 -8.59
C SER A 84 -0.73 -8.38 -9.41
N PHE A 85 0.30 -9.24 -9.46
CA PHE A 85 1.50 -8.99 -10.25
C PHE A 85 1.29 -9.25 -11.75
N MET A 86 0.51 -10.26 -12.12
CA MET A 86 0.31 -10.61 -13.54
C MET A 86 -0.29 -9.47 -14.40
N PRO A 87 -1.34 -8.75 -13.96
CA PRO A 87 -1.81 -7.57 -14.69
C PRO A 87 -0.75 -6.47 -14.84
N ILE A 88 0.11 -6.29 -13.84
CA ILE A 88 1.23 -5.34 -13.87
C ILE A 88 2.24 -5.77 -14.94
N ALA A 89 2.72 -7.01 -14.86
CA ALA A 89 3.72 -7.53 -15.79
C ALA A 89 3.22 -7.53 -17.25
N THR A 90 2.00 -8.02 -17.48
CA THR A 90 1.40 -8.04 -18.83
C THR A 90 1.18 -6.62 -19.37
N SER A 91 0.76 -5.67 -18.51
CA SER A 91 0.64 -4.27 -18.93
C SER A 91 2.00 -3.66 -19.27
N ALA A 92 3.02 -3.89 -18.44
CA ALA A 92 4.36 -3.38 -18.69
C ALA A 92 4.92 -3.91 -20.03
N ILE A 93 4.78 -5.21 -20.28
CA ILE A 93 5.20 -5.85 -21.55
C ILE A 93 4.43 -5.28 -22.74
N ALA A 94 3.12 -5.13 -22.64
CA ALA A 94 2.27 -4.55 -23.70
C ALA A 94 2.66 -3.10 -24.03
N HIS A 95 3.29 -2.40 -23.08
CA HIS A 95 3.78 -1.03 -23.25
C HIS A 95 5.31 -0.94 -23.47
N GLY A 96 5.94 -2.05 -23.89
CA GLY A 96 7.30 -2.06 -24.40
C GLY A 96 8.40 -2.28 -23.35
N VAL A 97 8.06 -2.69 -22.12
CA VAL A 97 9.07 -3.13 -21.14
C VAL A 97 9.37 -4.61 -21.36
N ASP A 98 10.59 -4.93 -21.78
CA ASP A 98 11.03 -6.32 -21.93
C ASP A 98 11.60 -6.82 -20.58
N LEU A 99 10.76 -7.51 -19.81
CA LEU A 99 11.11 -8.04 -18.49
C LEU A 99 12.09 -9.22 -18.55
N ASP A 100 12.30 -9.82 -19.71
CA ASP A 100 13.31 -10.87 -19.91
C ASP A 100 14.73 -10.30 -20.04
N GLN A 101 14.85 -8.97 -20.19
CA GLN A 101 16.11 -8.25 -20.23
C GLN A 101 16.50 -7.68 -18.86
N PRO A 102 17.75 -7.22 -18.67
CA PRO A 102 18.23 -6.64 -17.40
C PRO A 102 17.70 -5.21 -17.16
N VAL A 103 16.38 -5.06 -17.14
CA VAL A 103 15.70 -3.79 -16.83
C VAL A 103 15.61 -3.56 -15.32
N ASN A 104 15.66 -2.32 -14.89
CA ASN A 104 15.50 -1.95 -13.47
C ASN A 104 14.01 -1.80 -13.12
N VAL A 105 13.54 -2.62 -12.21
CA VAL A 105 12.12 -2.64 -11.78
C VAL A 105 12.01 -2.29 -10.31
N LEU A 106 11.21 -1.29 -9.97
CA LEU A 106 10.92 -0.90 -8.58
C LEU A 106 9.53 -1.37 -8.14
N ASP A 107 9.49 -2.17 -7.08
CA ASP A 107 8.30 -2.43 -6.26
C ASP A 107 8.20 -1.34 -5.18
N PHE A 108 7.41 -0.30 -5.46
CA PHE A 108 7.24 0.84 -4.56
C PHE A 108 6.18 0.53 -3.50
N ALA A 109 6.58 0.59 -2.22
CA ALA A 109 5.83 0.16 -1.04
C ALA A 109 5.49 -1.35 -1.10
N CYS A 110 6.54 -2.14 -1.21
CA CYS A 110 6.49 -3.59 -1.44
C CYS A 110 5.87 -4.41 -0.29
N GLY A 111 5.70 -3.83 0.88
CA GLY A 111 5.14 -4.50 2.06
C GLY A 111 5.91 -5.77 2.43
N ALA A 112 5.21 -6.91 2.43
CA ALA A 112 5.80 -8.22 2.69
C ALA A 112 6.48 -8.86 1.47
N GLY A 113 6.52 -8.18 0.31
CA GLY A 113 7.13 -8.67 -0.92
C GLY A 113 6.29 -9.67 -1.70
N ARG A 114 4.95 -9.57 -1.64
CA ARG A 114 4.07 -10.50 -2.38
C ARG A 114 4.33 -10.45 -3.89
N GLN A 115 4.39 -9.26 -4.46
CA GLN A 115 4.63 -9.04 -5.88
C GLN A 115 6.11 -9.23 -6.22
N LEU A 116 7.02 -8.79 -5.34
CA LEU A 116 8.47 -8.95 -5.49
C LEU A 116 8.86 -10.42 -5.66
N LEU A 117 8.23 -11.35 -4.92
CA LEU A 117 8.42 -12.79 -5.07
C LEU A 117 8.20 -13.23 -6.53
N HIS A 118 7.11 -12.78 -7.15
CA HIS A 118 6.75 -13.17 -8.51
C HIS A 118 7.62 -12.48 -9.56
N LEU A 119 7.99 -11.22 -9.36
CA LEU A 119 8.97 -10.54 -10.21
C LEU A 119 10.28 -11.35 -10.29
N ILE A 120 10.85 -11.71 -9.15
CA ILE A 120 12.13 -12.43 -9.08
C ILE A 120 12.04 -13.84 -9.71
N ARG A 121 10.90 -14.52 -9.52
CA ARG A 121 10.72 -15.89 -10.00
C ARG A 121 10.41 -15.98 -11.48
N LEU A 122 9.60 -15.07 -12.00
CA LEU A 122 9.13 -15.09 -13.38
C LEU A 122 10.12 -14.38 -14.32
N PHE A 123 10.83 -13.37 -13.82
CA PHE A 123 11.74 -12.54 -14.63
C PHE A 123 13.12 -12.45 -13.96
N PRO A 124 13.89 -13.54 -13.94
CA PRO A 124 15.15 -13.64 -13.21
C PRO A 124 16.26 -12.72 -13.75
N ASN A 125 16.12 -12.19 -14.98
CA ASN A 125 17.06 -11.25 -15.58
C ASN A 125 16.76 -9.80 -15.18
N ALA A 126 15.53 -9.48 -14.77
CA ALA A 126 15.18 -8.15 -14.30
C ALA A 126 15.91 -7.83 -12.98
N HIS A 127 16.43 -6.63 -12.89
CA HIS A 127 17.03 -6.12 -11.65
C HIS A 127 15.93 -5.65 -10.72
N ALA A 128 15.60 -6.45 -9.71
CA ALA A 128 14.55 -6.17 -8.76
C ALA A 128 15.02 -5.20 -7.66
N TYR A 129 14.30 -4.10 -7.53
CA TYR A 129 14.42 -3.14 -6.43
C TYR A 129 13.09 -3.09 -5.69
N ALA A 130 13.15 -2.85 -4.39
CA ALA A 130 11.96 -2.70 -3.58
C ALA A 130 12.18 -1.68 -2.45
N CYS A 131 11.14 -0.97 -2.08
CA CYS A 131 11.20 -0.09 -0.92
C CYS A 131 9.87 -0.09 -0.15
N ASP A 132 9.96 0.15 1.16
CA ASP A 132 8.79 0.28 2.04
C ASP A 132 9.19 1.10 3.27
N ILE A 133 8.22 1.76 3.92
CA ILE A 133 8.43 2.49 5.18
C ILE A 133 8.62 1.56 6.37
N ARG A 134 8.29 0.28 6.24
CA ARG A 134 8.31 -0.72 7.30
C ARG A 134 9.66 -1.40 7.39
N ALA A 135 10.48 -0.94 8.33
CA ALA A 135 11.82 -1.48 8.56
C ALA A 135 11.85 -2.98 8.87
N ASP A 136 10.82 -3.52 9.55
CA ASP A 136 10.70 -4.95 9.86
C ASP A 136 10.51 -5.81 8.59
N ALA A 137 9.68 -5.34 7.67
CA ALA A 137 9.47 -5.99 6.38
C ALA A 137 10.73 -5.91 5.50
N ILE A 138 11.38 -4.77 5.47
CA ILE A 138 12.62 -4.56 4.72
C ILE A 138 13.74 -5.46 5.22
N ALA A 139 13.96 -5.53 6.54
CA ALA A 139 14.97 -6.42 7.14
C ALA A 139 14.73 -7.90 6.77
N TYR A 140 13.45 -8.32 6.77
CA TYR A 140 13.09 -9.65 6.31
C TYR A 140 13.43 -9.85 4.82
N LEU A 141 13.02 -8.92 3.96
CA LEU A 141 13.20 -9.05 2.51
C LEU A 141 14.66 -9.04 2.09
N GLN A 142 15.52 -8.26 2.76
CA GLN A 142 16.98 -8.26 2.55
C GLN A 142 17.60 -9.65 2.79
N GLY A 143 17.15 -10.36 3.83
CA GLY A 143 17.59 -11.72 4.10
C GLY A 143 16.97 -12.78 3.19
N ALA A 144 15.69 -12.57 2.79
CA ALA A 144 14.94 -13.52 1.99
C ALA A 144 15.30 -13.49 0.49
N TYR A 145 15.64 -12.30 -0.03
CA TYR A 145 15.92 -12.07 -1.45
C TYR A 145 17.24 -11.33 -1.66
N PRO A 146 18.39 -11.99 -1.46
CA PRO A 146 19.70 -11.33 -1.50
C PRO A 146 20.10 -10.76 -2.87
N LYS A 147 19.41 -11.17 -3.95
CA LYS A 147 19.59 -10.61 -5.29
C LYS A 147 18.78 -9.32 -5.51
N ALA A 148 17.75 -9.07 -4.73
CA ALA A 148 16.98 -7.85 -4.80
C ALA A 148 17.63 -6.74 -3.98
N LYS A 149 17.57 -5.51 -4.49
CA LYS A 149 18.03 -4.33 -3.79
C LYS A 149 16.86 -3.72 -3.01
N VAL A 150 16.80 -3.98 -1.71
CA VAL A 150 15.66 -3.64 -0.84
C VAL A 150 16.06 -2.56 0.15
N TYR A 151 15.28 -1.48 0.24
CA TYR A 151 15.60 -0.29 1.04
C TYR A 151 14.41 0.18 1.89
N ALA A 152 14.69 0.61 3.12
CA ALA A 152 13.69 1.34 3.89
C ALA A 152 13.62 2.80 3.40
N ASN A 153 12.42 3.30 3.12
CA ASN A 153 12.19 4.70 2.83
C ASN A 153 11.44 5.39 3.97
N LYS A 154 11.37 6.72 3.91
CA LYS A 154 10.57 7.54 4.81
C LYS A 154 9.13 7.63 4.30
N PHE A 155 8.24 8.15 5.14
CA PHE A 155 6.86 8.43 4.73
C PHE A 155 6.79 9.53 3.65
N ASP A 156 7.64 10.53 3.74
CA ASP A 156 7.76 11.60 2.75
C ASP A 156 8.94 11.36 1.80
N PRO A 157 8.86 11.80 0.53
CA PRO A 157 10.01 11.79 -0.37
C PRO A 157 11.17 12.65 0.18
N PRO A 158 12.41 12.47 -0.33
CA PRO A 158 12.77 11.69 -1.51
C PRO A 158 13.12 10.22 -1.20
N LEU A 159 13.05 9.37 -2.24
CA LEU A 159 13.65 8.05 -2.26
C LEU A 159 15.18 8.16 -2.42
N ASN A 160 15.90 7.22 -1.82
CA ASN A 160 17.36 7.17 -1.95
C ASN A 160 17.81 6.46 -3.24
N PHE A 161 17.29 6.92 -4.38
CA PHE A 161 17.69 6.46 -5.71
C PHE A 161 18.10 7.64 -6.59
N PRO A 162 19.07 7.43 -7.49
CA PRO A 162 19.42 8.45 -8.50
C PRO A 162 18.24 8.75 -9.44
N ASP A 163 18.28 9.88 -10.11
CA ASP A 163 17.35 10.23 -11.17
C ASP A 163 17.42 9.21 -12.31
N ALA A 164 16.32 9.02 -13.02
CA ALA A 164 16.26 8.19 -14.21
C ALA A 164 16.85 6.77 -14.03
N THR A 165 16.52 6.10 -12.94
CA THR A 165 17.04 4.77 -12.58
C THR A 165 16.19 3.64 -13.12
N PHE A 166 14.85 3.77 -13.11
CA PHE A 166 13.93 2.65 -13.31
C PHE A 166 13.28 2.66 -14.70
N ASP A 167 13.18 1.48 -15.29
CA ASP A 167 12.47 1.22 -16.54
C ASP A 167 10.98 0.93 -16.29
N LEU A 168 10.69 0.28 -15.15
CA LEU A 168 9.36 -0.01 -14.66
C LEU A 168 9.28 0.34 -13.17
N ILE A 169 8.21 1.02 -12.78
CA ILE A 169 7.83 1.18 -11.37
C ILE A 169 6.41 0.66 -11.21
N TYR A 170 6.17 -0.16 -10.21
CA TYR A 170 4.81 -0.53 -9.86
C TYR A 170 4.53 -0.34 -8.37
N SER A 171 3.26 -0.15 -8.06
CA SER A 171 2.79 0.03 -6.68
C SER A 171 1.39 -0.52 -6.51
N VAL A 172 1.19 -1.33 -5.49
CA VAL A 172 -0.11 -1.94 -5.18
C VAL A 172 -0.62 -1.43 -3.84
N SER A 173 -1.82 -0.85 -3.85
CA SER A 173 -2.52 -0.34 -2.65
C SER A 173 -1.77 0.77 -1.90
N VAL A 174 -1.14 1.70 -2.61
CA VAL A 174 -0.53 2.90 -2.03
C VAL A 174 -1.35 4.14 -2.35
N PHE A 175 -1.63 4.40 -3.63
CA PHE A 175 -2.41 5.56 -4.04
C PHE A 175 -3.87 5.49 -3.59
N SER A 176 -4.33 4.32 -3.19
CA SER A 176 -5.60 4.13 -2.47
C SER A 176 -5.60 4.66 -1.03
N HIS A 177 -4.45 5.10 -0.51
CA HIS A 177 -4.29 5.60 0.85
C HIS A 177 -3.67 6.99 0.93
N LEU A 178 -3.29 7.59 -0.20
CA LEU A 178 -2.69 8.91 -0.26
C LEU A 178 -3.75 9.98 -0.57
N SER A 179 -3.69 11.12 0.12
CA SER A 179 -4.43 12.31 -0.29
C SER A 179 -4.00 12.76 -1.68
N ALA A 180 -4.80 13.56 -2.37
CA ALA A 180 -4.42 14.10 -3.67
C ALA A 180 -3.09 14.89 -3.60
N GLN A 181 -2.85 15.61 -2.52
CA GLN A 181 -1.60 16.32 -2.28
C GLN A 181 -0.41 15.38 -2.11
N ASP A 182 -0.54 14.35 -1.25
CA ASP A 182 0.52 13.37 -1.03
C ASP A 182 0.76 12.52 -2.28
N ALA A 183 -0.30 12.21 -3.02
CA ALA A 183 -0.19 11.50 -4.30
C ALA A 183 0.66 12.31 -5.31
N ARG A 184 0.45 13.63 -5.43
CA ARG A 184 1.28 14.50 -6.29
C ARG A 184 2.73 14.53 -5.86
N LEU A 185 3.02 14.67 -4.55
CA LEU A 185 4.39 14.64 -4.03
C LEU A 185 5.10 13.32 -4.39
N TRP A 186 4.42 12.19 -4.23
CA TRP A 186 4.97 10.91 -4.59
C TRP A 186 5.08 10.70 -6.11
N LEU A 187 4.14 11.19 -6.89
CA LEU A 187 4.22 11.12 -8.36
C LEU A 187 5.40 11.93 -8.89
N ASP A 188 5.67 13.11 -8.35
CA ASP A 188 6.87 13.90 -8.71
C ASP A 188 8.16 13.14 -8.40
N GLU A 189 8.21 12.47 -7.27
CA GLU A 189 9.37 11.65 -6.90
C GLU A 189 9.50 10.41 -7.77
N LEU A 190 8.41 9.69 -8.05
CA LEU A 190 8.43 8.54 -8.95
C LEU A 190 8.81 8.97 -10.37
N ARG A 191 8.39 10.16 -10.81
CA ARG A 191 8.83 10.74 -12.08
C ARG A 191 10.33 11.02 -12.08
N ARG A 192 10.89 11.55 -10.97
CA ARG A 192 12.33 11.79 -10.86
C ARG A 192 13.14 10.52 -11.04
N VAL A 193 12.76 9.44 -10.34
CA VAL A 193 13.53 8.18 -10.34
C VAL A 193 13.22 7.27 -11.55
N ALA A 194 12.09 7.45 -12.23
CA ALA A 194 11.81 6.74 -13.49
C ALA A 194 12.68 7.28 -14.62
N LYS A 195 13.07 6.48 -15.58
CA LYS A 195 13.73 6.92 -16.83
C LYS A 195 12.73 7.66 -17.74
N PRO A 196 13.16 8.61 -18.59
CA PRO A 196 12.31 9.10 -19.67
C PRO A 196 11.75 7.94 -20.49
N GLY A 197 10.44 7.93 -20.71
CA GLY A 197 9.74 6.84 -21.39
C GLY A 197 9.45 5.61 -20.53
N ALA A 198 9.86 5.57 -19.26
CA ALA A 198 9.56 4.46 -18.35
C ALA A 198 8.05 4.27 -18.16
N VAL A 199 7.66 3.04 -17.89
CA VAL A 199 6.28 2.65 -17.59
C VAL A 199 6.06 2.64 -16.08
N LEU A 200 4.92 3.18 -15.62
CA LEU A 200 4.49 3.05 -14.24
C LEU A 200 3.13 2.33 -14.21
N CYS A 201 3.00 1.37 -13.30
CA CYS A 201 1.79 0.59 -13.05
C CYS A 201 1.32 0.85 -11.62
N LEU A 202 0.36 1.77 -11.45
CA LEU A 202 -0.08 2.25 -10.14
C LEU A 202 -1.54 1.87 -9.90
N THR A 203 -1.85 1.32 -8.71
CA THR A 203 -3.22 0.96 -8.36
C THR A 203 -3.89 2.03 -7.52
N PHE A 204 -5.19 2.21 -7.73
CA PHE A 204 -6.02 3.14 -6.98
C PHE A 204 -7.44 2.59 -6.80
N ASN A 205 -8.15 3.09 -5.78
CA ASN A 205 -9.57 2.79 -5.61
C ASN A 205 -10.42 3.72 -6.49
N SER A 206 -11.42 3.11 -7.13
CA SER A 206 -12.37 3.82 -7.99
C SER A 206 -13.81 3.40 -7.70
N TYR A 207 -14.74 3.73 -8.59
CA TYR A 207 -16.10 3.20 -8.59
C TYR A 207 -16.15 1.68 -8.59
N THR A 208 -15.17 1.00 -9.19
CA THR A 208 -15.05 -0.46 -9.16
C THR A 208 -14.87 -0.95 -7.73
N SER A 209 -14.01 -0.30 -6.95
CA SER A 209 -13.80 -0.60 -5.54
C SER A 209 -15.07 -0.39 -4.72
N LEU A 210 -15.79 0.71 -4.94
CA LEU A 210 -17.06 0.99 -4.26
C LEU A 210 -18.16 -0.02 -4.60
N ALA A 211 -18.31 -0.37 -5.88
CA ALA A 211 -19.28 -1.38 -6.30
C ALA A 211 -18.99 -2.73 -5.63
N ARG A 212 -17.71 -3.08 -5.52
CA ARG A 212 -17.28 -4.30 -4.86
C ARG A 212 -17.54 -4.27 -3.35
N TYR A 213 -17.27 -3.15 -2.69
CA TYR A 213 -17.65 -2.98 -1.28
C TYR A 213 -19.15 -3.07 -1.07
N HIS A 214 -19.94 -2.49 -1.98
CA HIS A 214 -21.39 -2.59 -1.92
C HIS A 214 -21.88 -4.04 -2.04
N GLU A 215 -21.31 -4.82 -2.96
CA GLU A 215 -21.64 -6.25 -3.09
C GLU A 215 -21.23 -7.05 -1.85
N LEU A 216 -20.01 -6.84 -1.34
CA LEU A 216 -19.55 -7.46 -0.11
C LEU A 216 -20.35 -6.99 1.10
N GLY A 217 -20.82 -5.75 1.09
CA GLY A 217 -21.67 -5.17 2.13
C GLY A 217 -23.01 -5.89 2.25
N LYS A 218 -23.60 -6.32 1.15
CA LYS A 218 -24.80 -7.17 1.15
C LYS A 218 -24.54 -8.54 1.76
N LEU A 219 -23.31 -9.05 1.62
CA LEU A 219 -22.90 -10.35 2.21
C LEU A 219 -22.50 -10.24 3.68
N LEU A 220 -22.03 -9.06 4.12
CA LEU A 220 -21.47 -8.81 5.45
C LEU A 220 -22.35 -7.93 6.32
N ASP A 221 -23.63 -7.70 5.97
CA ASP A 221 -24.55 -6.78 6.67
C ASP A 221 -23.95 -5.37 6.91
N LEU A 222 -23.18 -4.85 5.96
CA LEU A 222 -22.73 -3.45 6.02
C LEU A 222 -23.96 -2.54 5.94
N THR A 223 -24.13 -1.71 6.95
CA THR A 223 -25.28 -0.82 7.04
C THR A 223 -25.29 0.20 5.89
N PRO A 224 -26.47 0.63 5.41
CA PRO A 224 -26.59 1.69 4.41
C PRO A 224 -25.80 2.96 4.73
N ALA A 225 -25.71 3.33 6.01
CA ALA A 225 -24.93 4.47 6.48
C ALA A 225 -23.42 4.32 6.19
N LYS A 226 -22.85 3.12 6.29
CA LYS A 226 -21.45 2.87 5.90
C LYS A 226 -21.23 2.98 4.40
N LEU A 227 -22.20 2.55 3.61
CA LEU A 227 -22.16 2.67 2.15
C LEU A 227 -22.34 4.13 1.68
N ASP A 228 -23.15 4.90 2.39
CA ASP A 228 -23.33 6.34 2.13
C ASP A 228 -22.09 7.14 2.55
N GLU A 229 -21.43 6.79 3.66
CA GLU A 229 -20.10 7.31 4.00
C GLU A 229 -19.08 7.08 2.87
N MET A 230 -19.12 5.94 2.21
CA MET A 230 -18.21 5.62 1.11
C MET A 230 -18.56 6.40 -0.18
N ARG A 231 -19.83 6.70 -0.46
CA ARG A 231 -20.26 7.57 -1.57
C ARG A 231 -19.78 9.00 -1.39
N TYR A 232 -19.80 9.51 -0.18
CA TYR A 232 -19.42 10.88 0.14
C TYR A 232 -18.01 11.25 -0.36
N PHE A 233 -17.10 10.31 -0.46
CA PHE A 233 -15.73 10.55 -0.92
C PHE A 233 -15.57 10.79 -2.42
N PHE A 234 -16.55 10.39 -3.24
CA PHE A 234 -16.51 10.68 -4.67
C PHE A 234 -16.94 12.12 -4.99
N ASP A 235 -17.80 12.65 -4.16
CA ASP A 235 -18.41 13.98 -4.38
C ASP A 235 -17.72 15.06 -3.54
N ALA A 236 -16.91 14.67 -2.53
CA ALA A 236 -16.23 15.62 -1.66
C ALA A 236 -14.87 15.99 -2.26
N GLU A 237 -14.80 17.14 -2.87
CA GLU A 237 -13.55 17.90 -3.07
C GLU A 237 -12.96 18.40 -1.74
N ASP A 238 -13.52 17.99 -0.60
CA ASP A 238 -13.29 18.54 0.72
C ASP A 238 -12.27 17.70 1.50
N GLU A 239 -11.05 18.24 1.65
CA GLU A 239 -9.98 17.68 2.49
C GLU A 239 -10.38 17.53 3.97
N ALA A 240 -11.35 18.33 4.47
CA ALA A 240 -11.80 18.28 5.84
C ALA A 240 -12.58 17.00 6.17
N GLY A 241 -13.42 16.52 5.25
CA GLY A 241 -14.13 15.24 5.37
C GLY A 241 -13.18 14.05 5.42
N TYR A 242 -12.12 14.10 4.62
CA TYR A 242 -11.04 13.12 4.63
C TYR A 242 -10.30 13.10 5.97
N ALA A 243 -9.88 14.25 6.49
CA ALA A 243 -9.18 14.38 7.75
C ALA A 243 -10.00 13.85 8.95
N LEU A 244 -11.31 14.09 8.96
CA LEU A 244 -12.20 13.65 10.04
C LEU A 244 -12.33 12.13 10.11
N ARG A 245 -12.47 11.46 8.96
CA ARG A 245 -12.54 10.00 8.90
C ARG A 245 -11.24 9.35 9.33
N MET A 246 -10.13 9.92 8.94
CA MET A 246 -8.80 9.46 9.28
C MET A 246 -8.51 9.51 10.77
N ALA A 247 -8.90 10.58 11.45
CA ALA A 247 -8.80 10.68 12.90
C ALA A 247 -9.59 9.55 13.61
N ARG A 248 -10.73 9.14 13.04
CA ARG A 248 -11.54 8.03 13.55
C ARG A 248 -10.88 6.66 13.33
N GLU A 249 -10.25 6.41 12.18
CA GLU A 249 -9.55 5.15 11.90
C GLU A 249 -8.27 5.00 12.73
N VAL A 250 -7.52 6.06 12.93
CA VAL A 250 -6.38 6.08 13.84
C VAL A 250 -6.83 5.76 15.29
N ALA A 251 -7.95 6.34 15.73
CA ALA A 251 -8.54 6.04 17.05
C ALA A 251 -9.01 4.58 17.18
N LEU A 252 -9.37 3.92 16.07
CA LEU A 252 -9.74 2.49 16.01
C LEU A 252 -8.53 1.56 15.84
N GLY A 253 -7.30 2.07 15.81
CA GLY A 253 -6.07 1.28 15.76
C GLY A 253 -5.66 0.78 14.38
N PHE A 254 -6.22 1.33 13.31
CA PHE A 254 -5.84 1.02 11.93
C PHE A 254 -4.66 1.87 11.41
N GLY A 255 -4.28 2.93 12.14
CA GLY A 255 -3.14 3.77 11.82
C GLY A 255 -1.80 3.17 12.25
N HIS A 256 -0.73 3.48 11.54
CA HIS A 256 0.63 3.10 11.93
C HIS A 256 1.13 4.07 13.03
N PRO A 257 1.64 3.56 14.19
CA PRO A 257 2.27 4.43 15.19
C PRO A 257 3.50 5.09 14.55
N GLY A 258 3.49 6.40 14.41
CA GLY A 258 4.56 7.19 13.77
C GLY A 258 4.16 7.86 12.45
N MET A 259 2.97 7.61 11.90
CA MET A 259 2.44 8.42 10.81
C MET A 259 1.93 9.75 11.37
N LEU A 260 2.57 10.84 10.98
CA LEU A 260 2.14 12.21 11.33
C LEU A 260 0.89 12.63 10.53
N ARG A 261 0.60 11.94 9.41
CA ARG A 261 -0.58 12.17 8.58
C ARG A 261 -1.46 10.93 8.60
N PRO A 262 -2.76 11.11 8.76
CA PRO A 262 -3.69 10.01 8.69
C PRO A 262 -3.69 9.41 7.28
N THR A 263 -3.68 8.07 7.19
CA THR A 263 -3.90 7.33 5.96
C THR A 263 -5.28 6.69 6.00
N GLY A 264 -6.07 6.79 4.94
CA GLY A 264 -7.40 6.21 4.81
C GLY A 264 -7.61 5.64 3.44
N ASP A 265 -8.81 5.16 3.18
CA ASP A 265 -9.16 4.73 1.84
C ASP A 265 -9.57 5.94 1.01
N MET A 266 -8.76 6.26 0.02
CA MET A 266 -9.05 7.29 -0.99
C MET A 266 -9.69 6.66 -2.22
N TYR A 267 -10.73 7.30 -2.71
CA TYR A 267 -11.43 6.90 -3.92
C TYR A 267 -11.35 8.03 -4.95
N TYR A 268 -10.95 7.67 -6.16
CA TYR A 268 -10.86 8.61 -7.28
C TYR A 268 -11.86 8.21 -8.37
N SER A 269 -12.56 9.17 -8.95
CA SER A 269 -13.11 8.92 -10.27
C SER A 269 -11.96 8.71 -11.26
N ARG A 270 -12.16 7.95 -12.34
CA ARG A 270 -11.10 7.75 -13.34
C ARG A 270 -10.66 9.07 -13.98
N ALA A 271 -11.57 10.04 -14.08
CA ALA A 271 -11.25 11.37 -14.58
C ALA A 271 -10.31 12.12 -13.60
N GLN A 272 -10.60 12.09 -12.30
CA GLN A 272 -9.74 12.69 -11.27
C GLN A 272 -8.38 12.01 -11.21
N ALA A 273 -8.33 10.68 -11.22
CA ALA A 273 -7.07 9.93 -11.24
C ALA A 273 -6.24 10.31 -12.48
N ARG A 274 -6.87 10.38 -13.66
CA ARG A 274 -6.21 10.80 -14.90
C ARG A 274 -5.65 12.21 -14.79
N SER A 275 -6.43 13.17 -14.29
CA SER A 275 -5.99 14.57 -14.09
C SER A 275 -4.76 14.63 -13.17
N VAL A 276 -4.80 13.94 -12.02
CA VAL A 276 -3.68 13.89 -11.07
C VAL A 276 -2.41 13.33 -11.72
N PHE A 277 -2.52 12.26 -12.50
CA PHE A 277 -1.37 11.65 -13.18
C PHE A 277 -0.82 12.54 -14.30
N GLU A 278 -1.68 13.13 -15.12
CA GLU A 278 -1.27 13.99 -16.25
C GLU A 278 -0.66 15.31 -15.77
N GLU A 279 -1.22 15.93 -14.73
CA GLU A 279 -0.68 17.12 -14.08
C GLU A 279 0.72 16.86 -13.45
N SER A 280 0.99 15.62 -13.03
CA SER A 280 2.31 15.21 -12.51
C SER A 280 3.31 14.79 -13.60
N GLY A 281 3.03 15.05 -14.88
CA GLY A 281 3.97 14.85 -16.00
C GLY A 281 4.00 13.41 -16.53
N PHE A 282 2.89 12.68 -16.42
CA PHE A 282 2.72 11.36 -17.03
C PHE A 282 1.68 11.40 -18.12
N ARG A 283 1.83 10.54 -19.13
CA ARG A 283 0.75 10.21 -20.05
C ARG A 283 0.04 8.97 -19.55
N VAL A 284 -1.28 9.03 -19.39
CA VAL A 284 -2.09 7.86 -19.03
C VAL A 284 -2.34 7.03 -20.29
N GLU A 285 -1.63 5.91 -20.42
CA GLU A 285 -1.74 4.98 -21.56
C GLU A 285 -3.02 4.15 -21.44
N ASN A 286 -3.33 3.66 -20.23
CA ASN A 286 -4.50 2.83 -19.99
C ASN A 286 -4.96 2.90 -18.53
N VAL A 287 -6.24 2.58 -18.30
CA VAL A 287 -6.80 2.31 -16.97
C VAL A 287 -7.61 1.03 -17.05
N LEU A 288 -7.16 0.00 -16.33
CA LEU A 288 -7.77 -1.33 -16.30
C LEU A 288 -8.64 -1.47 -15.05
N PRO A 289 -9.98 -1.54 -15.20
CA PRO A 289 -10.87 -1.56 -14.05
C PRO A 289 -10.81 -2.87 -13.27
N GLY A 290 -10.67 -2.80 -11.95
CA GLY A 290 -10.84 -3.91 -11.02
C GLY A 290 -9.91 -5.10 -11.24
N VAL A 291 -8.79 -4.92 -11.95
CA VAL A 291 -7.90 -6.03 -12.30
C VAL A 291 -7.03 -6.50 -11.13
N ILE A 292 -6.88 -5.67 -10.10
CA ILE A 292 -6.13 -6.02 -8.90
C ILE A 292 -7.11 -6.49 -7.82
N ASP A 293 -7.03 -7.75 -7.48
CA ASP A 293 -7.87 -8.44 -6.49
C ASP A 293 -9.39 -8.26 -6.73
N ARG A 294 -9.80 -7.98 -7.98
CA ARG A 294 -11.17 -7.60 -8.39
C ARG A 294 -11.69 -6.35 -7.66
N PHE A 295 -10.79 -5.49 -7.24
CA PHE A 295 -11.10 -4.39 -6.35
C PHE A 295 -10.51 -3.07 -6.84
N GLN A 296 -9.21 -3.00 -7.07
CA GLN A 296 -8.55 -1.77 -7.49
C GLN A 296 -8.39 -1.69 -9.01
N ASP A 297 -8.50 -0.47 -9.53
CA ASP A 297 -8.13 -0.16 -10.89
C ASP A 297 -6.60 -0.04 -11.00
N LEU A 298 -6.05 -0.42 -12.16
CA LEU A 298 -4.65 -0.28 -12.49
C LEU A 298 -4.48 0.81 -13.55
N ALA A 299 -3.79 1.88 -13.22
CA ALA A 299 -3.33 2.88 -14.17
C ALA A 299 -1.99 2.48 -14.76
N VAL A 300 -1.90 2.50 -16.08
CA VAL A 300 -0.65 2.32 -16.84
C VAL A 300 -0.24 3.69 -17.36
N LEU A 301 0.89 4.17 -16.88
CA LEU A 301 1.39 5.51 -17.12
C LEU A 301 2.72 5.45 -17.85
N ARG A 302 3.02 6.46 -18.65
CA ARG A 302 4.32 6.67 -19.27
C ARG A 302 4.91 7.98 -18.81
N ARG A 303 6.15 7.97 -18.34
CA ARG A 303 6.88 9.19 -18.06
C ARG A 303 7.14 9.96 -19.35
N LEU A 304 6.73 11.22 -19.39
CA LEU A 304 7.04 12.18 -20.46
C LEU A 304 8.46 12.72 -20.36
#